data_98abc4c38b0239bbce0e0fbfd59dee56
#
_entry.id   98abc4c38b0239bbce0e0fbfd59dee56
#
_cell.length_a   1.000
_cell.length_b   1.000
_cell.length_c   1.000
_cell.angle_alpha   90.00
_cell.angle_beta   90.00
_cell.angle_gamma   90.00
#
_symmetry.space_group_name_H-M   'P 1'
#
loop_
_entity.id
_entity.type
_entity.pdbx_description
1 polymer ?
#
loop_
_entity_poly.entity_id
_entity_poly.type
_entity_poly.pdbx_seq_one_letter_code
_entity_poly.pdbx_strand_id
1 'polypeptide(L)'
;MDAITVMNDTLTGVAELRIEGLGAAGDGVAHLDDQTVFIPGTLPGEDVRVRLAPAHPELIDIVHASPDRVTPPCDLFGECGGCALQHLSLPALLDWKAQRVTQALTAAGFTDLPPARMFQTTPKTRRRMDFAVQRVPGGVIIGLHRRNGDPVDMTECHVLHPAIFGLLAPLREVLGSLGALTGRGSLMVNLLDSGPDLTLQTPAPLTSADRIKLAAFARDHDLSRISWQDPKDLGIETVAQSGPVREDFGGVIVSPPPSAFLQATTDAEKAIVIAVVDGLPSLNKKDVTVELFAGCGTLTFPMSEKGRVMAYEGNLAAANCLKAASGGRRVDGFHRDLGRQPLLPHDLKSTRAVVLDPPYAGAGAQTMPLAKSAVPDLVYVSCNPAALEKDGKALWNAGFSVIGLTIVDQFLWSTEVEAVVVLSRDVKRIRRENSRRSRSDLSRSDS
;
A
#
# COMPACT_ATOMS: atom_id res chain seq x y z
N MET A 1 21.22 29.30 -28.79
CA MET A 1 21.67 28.88 -27.46
C MET A 1 21.36 30.04 -26.51
N ASP A 2 20.20 30.02 -25.89
CA ASP A 2 19.86 31.04 -24.92
C ASP A 2 20.63 30.72 -23.63
N ALA A 3 21.38 31.72 -23.14
CA ALA A 3 22.29 31.54 -21.99
C ALA A 3 21.54 31.20 -20.73
N ILE A 4 22.07 30.21 -19.97
CA ILE A 4 21.62 29.90 -18.61
C ILE A 4 22.01 31.11 -17.75
N THR A 5 21.04 31.73 -17.09
CA THR A 5 21.28 32.84 -16.19
C THR A 5 20.95 32.41 -14.76
N VAL A 6 21.94 32.50 -13.87
CA VAL A 6 21.74 32.31 -12.41
C VAL A 6 21.50 33.68 -11.80
N MET A 7 20.30 33.94 -11.32
CA MET A 7 19.97 35.12 -10.52
C MET A 7 19.44 34.68 -9.15
N ASN A 8 20.12 35.02 -8.09
CA ASN A 8 19.73 34.76 -6.69
C ASN A 8 19.39 33.29 -6.36
N ASP A 9 20.32 32.37 -6.56
CA ASP A 9 20.15 30.90 -6.32
C ASP A 9 18.98 30.23 -7.06
N THR A 10 18.40 30.88 -8.08
CA THR A 10 17.29 30.34 -8.85
C THR A 10 17.74 30.11 -10.30
N LEU A 11 17.72 28.86 -10.73
CA LEU A 11 18.01 28.49 -12.13
C LEU A 11 16.87 28.95 -13.04
N THR A 12 17.20 29.67 -14.12
CA THR A 12 16.26 30.10 -15.16
C THR A 12 16.86 29.92 -16.55
N GLY A 13 16.00 29.73 -17.57
CA GLY A 13 16.41 29.52 -18.95
C GLY A 13 16.09 28.13 -19.47
N VAL A 14 16.68 27.74 -20.60
CA VAL A 14 16.53 26.41 -21.21
C VAL A 14 17.84 25.66 -21.06
N ALA A 15 17.77 24.42 -20.58
CA ALA A 15 18.91 23.53 -20.42
C ALA A 15 18.66 22.16 -21.04
N GLU A 16 19.71 21.51 -21.53
CA GLU A 16 19.70 20.10 -21.84
C GLU A 16 20.32 19.34 -20.67
N LEU A 17 19.57 18.36 -20.14
CA LEU A 17 19.94 17.61 -18.96
C LEU A 17 19.87 16.11 -19.21
N ARG A 18 20.79 15.37 -18.58
CA ARG A 18 20.75 13.90 -18.51
C ARG A 18 20.02 13.48 -17.25
N ILE A 19 19.01 12.63 -17.38
CA ILE A 19 18.31 12.05 -16.24
C ILE A 19 19.09 10.87 -15.69
N GLU A 20 19.54 10.98 -14.45
CA GLU A 20 20.40 10.00 -13.80
C GLU A 20 19.61 8.94 -13.01
N GLY A 21 18.41 9.30 -12.51
CA GLY A 21 17.60 8.44 -11.69
C GLY A 21 16.15 8.90 -11.56
N LEU A 22 15.37 8.20 -10.72
CA LEU A 22 14.04 8.60 -10.29
C LEU A 22 14.07 8.96 -8.80
N GLY A 23 13.49 10.10 -8.47
CA GLY A 23 13.23 10.52 -7.10
C GLY A 23 12.09 9.73 -6.46
N ALA A 24 11.93 9.86 -5.14
CA ALA A 24 10.90 9.14 -4.38
C ALA A 24 9.46 9.42 -4.87
N ALA A 25 9.23 10.59 -5.44
CA ALA A 25 7.93 10.98 -6.01
C ALA A 25 7.71 10.53 -7.47
N GLY A 26 8.71 9.85 -8.08
CA GLY A 26 8.65 9.38 -9.47
C GLY A 26 9.08 10.42 -10.50
N ASP A 27 9.59 11.57 -10.07
CA ASP A 27 10.15 12.58 -10.97
C ASP A 27 11.59 12.19 -11.33
N GLY A 28 12.01 12.42 -12.59
CA GLY A 28 13.40 12.23 -13.00
C GLY A 28 14.34 13.15 -12.26
N VAL A 29 15.51 12.67 -11.92
CA VAL A 29 16.56 13.40 -11.20
C VAL A 29 17.69 13.71 -12.16
N ALA A 30 18.05 14.99 -12.24
CA ALA A 30 19.22 15.47 -12.94
C ALA A 30 20.04 16.40 -12.05
N HIS A 31 21.30 16.63 -12.41
CA HIS A 31 22.16 17.61 -11.74
C HIS A 31 22.53 18.70 -12.72
N LEU A 32 22.42 19.95 -12.27
CA LEU A 32 22.89 21.13 -12.99
C LEU A 32 23.76 21.93 -12.02
N ASP A 33 25.05 22.04 -12.34
CA ASP A 33 26.08 22.49 -11.40
C ASP A 33 25.99 21.70 -10.07
N ASP A 34 25.88 22.35 -8.96
CA ASP A 34 25.78 21.70 -7.63
C ASP A 34 24.30 21.50 -7.16
N GLN A 35 23.33 21.71 -8.05
CA GLN A 35 21.91 21.63 -7.71
C GLN A 35 21.24 20.39 -8.28
N THR A 36 20.44 19.70 -7.44
CA THR A 36 19.58 18.60 -7.88
C THR A 36 18.27 19.16 -8.42
N VAL A 37 17.92 18.77 -9.63
CA VAL A 37 16.71 19.19 -10.34
C VAL A 37 15.79 17.99 -10.52
N PHE A 38 14.51 18.14 -10.13
CA PHE A 38 13.47 17.13 -10.31
C PHE A 38 12.56 17.50 -11.48
N ILE A 39 12.44 16.59 -12.46
CA ILE A 39 11.72 16.85 -13.71
C ILE A 39 10.61 15.81 -13.86
N PRO A 40 9.33 16.21 -13.70
CA PRO A 40 8.20 15.29 -13.85
C PRO A 40 8.13 14.68 -15.26
N GLY A 41 7.73 13.39 -15.35
CA GLY A 41 7.49 12.71 -16.61
C GLY A 41 8.74 12.27 -17.37
N THR A 42 9.93 12.35 -16.75
CA THR A 42 11.20 11.89 -17.34
C THR A 42 11.71 10.61 -16.68
N LEU A 43 12.55 9.85 -17.39
CA LEU A 43 13.06 8.54 -17.00
C LEU A 43 14.60 8.49 -16.98
N PRO A 44 15.18 7.62 -16.17
CA PRO A 44 16.63 7.42 -16.15
C PRO A 44 17.16 7.06 -17.54
N GLY A 45 18.30 7.67 -17.87
CA GLY A 45 18.95 7.46 -19.16
C GLY A 45 18.43 8.35 -20.28
N GLU A 46 17.46 9.24 -20.05
CA GLU A 46 17.00 10.20 -21.06
C GLU A 46 17.85 11.45 -21.10
N ASP A 47 18.04 11.98 -22.31
CA ASP A 47 18.50 13.35 -22.51
C ASP A 47 17.29 14.21 -22.83
N VAL A 48 17.07 15.24 -22.03
CA VAL A 48 15.86 16.07 -22.07
C VAL A 48 16.18 17.54 -22.18
N ARG A 49 15.33 18.28 -22.87
CA ARG A 49 15.35 19.73 -22.88
C ARG A 49 14.28 20.26 -21.96
N VAL A 50 14.70 21.09 -20.99
CA VAL A 50 13.82 21.62 -19.93
C VAL A 50 13.89 23.13 -19.89
N ARG A 51 12.75 23.77 -19.59
CA ARG A 51 12.69 25.14 -19.14
C ARG A 51 12.81 25.17 -17.62
N LEU A 52 13.90 25.75 -17.15
CA LEU A 52 14.13 25.92 -15.72
C LEU A 52 13.26 27.07 -15.21
N ALA A 53 12.50 26.82 -14.15
CA ALA A 53 11.68 27.80 -13.48
C ALA A 53 11.78 27.62 -11.95
N PRO A 54 11.67 28.70 -11.14
CA PRO A 54 11.90 28.65 -9.70
C PRO A 54 11.05 27.66 -8.94
N ALA A 55 9.81 27.41 -9.40
CA ALA A 55 8.89 26.52 -8.70
C ALA A 55 8.96 25.08 -9.23
N HIS A 56 8.92 24.89 -10.55
CA HIS A 56 8.93 23.57 -11.19
C HIS A 56 9.54 23.65 -12.59
N PRO A 57 10.58 22.84 -12.89
CA PRO A 57 11.10 22.70 -14.25
C PRO A 57 10.00 22.16 -15.16
N GLU A 58 9.91 22.68 -16.36
CA GLU A 58 8.97 22.24 -17.40
C GLU A 58 9.72 21.44 -18.47
N LEU A 59 9.32 20.20 -18.69
CA LEU A 59 9.82 19.37 -19.78
C LEU A 59 9.35 19.97 -21.11
N ILE A 60 10.30 20.36 -21.98
CA ILE A 60 10.00 20.84 -23.32
C ILE A 60 9.93 19.67 -24.29
N ASP A 61 10.99 18.85 -24.35
CA ASP A 61 11.03 17.64 -25.17
C ASP A 61 12.04 16.61 -24.63
N ILE A 62 11.94 15.39 -25.15
CA ILE A 62 12.87 14.29 -24.89
C ILE A 62 13.73 14.12 -26.13
N VAL A 63 15.01 14.48 -26.03
CA VAL A 63 15.98 14.41 -27.09
C VAL A 63 16.36 12.95 -27.41
N HIS A 64 16.65 12.20 -26.37
CA HIS A 64 16.90 10.76 -26.44
C HIS A 64 16.07 10.04 -25.39
N ALA A 65 15.17 9.18 -25.82
CA ALA A 65 14.28 8.44 -24.92
C ALA A 65 14.99 7.23 -24.28
N SER A 66 14.58 6.89 -23.05
CA SER A 66 14.95 5.64 -22.39
C SER A 66 14.37 4.43 -23.15
N PRO A 67 15.08 3.29 -23.24
CA PRO A 67 14.52 2.05 -23.78
C PRO A 67 13.33 1.52 -22.96
N ASP A 68 13.22 1.92 -21.70
CA ASP A 68 12.13 1.55 -20.79
C ASP A 68 10.91 2.46 -20.91
N ARG A 69 10.95 3.50 -21.75
CA ARG A 69 9.80 4.38 -21.96
C ARG A 69 8.73 3.69 -22.81
N VAL A 70 7.50 3.78 -22.30
CA VAL A 70 6.30 3.28 -22.98
C VAL A 70 5.24 4.39 -23.10
N THR A 71 4.31 4.25 -24.02
CA THR A 71 3.14 5.13 -24.07
C THR A 71 2.20 4.80 -22.92
N PRO A 72 1.83 5.79 -22.08
CA PRO A 72 0.84 5.59 -21.03
C PRO A 72 -0.49 5.07 -21.58
N PRO A 73 -1.09 4.04 -20.99
CA PRO A 73 -2.35 3.47 -21.47
C PRO A 73 -3.59 4.31 -21.13
N CYS A 74 -3.50 5.29 -20.23
CA CYS A 74 -4.60 6.07 -19.68
C CYS A 74 -4.54 7.51 -20.18
N ASP A 75 -5.63 8.01 -20.78
CA ASP A 75 -5.72 9.40 -21.27
C ASP A 75 -5.72 10.44 -20.14
N LEU A 76 -6.05 10.02 -18.91
CA LEU A 76 -5.98 10.88 -17.73
C LEU A 76 -4.60 10.92 -17.07
N PHE A 77 -3.60 10.23 -17.63
CA PHE A 77 -2.23 10.27 -17.12
C PHE A 77 -1.65 11.69 -17.18
N GLY A 78 -1.03 12.12 -16.10
CA GLY A 78 -0.53 13.50 -15.95
C GLY A 78 -1.54 14.46 -15.30
N GLU A 79 -2.84 14.15 -15.36
CA GLU A 79 -3.88 14.90 -14.66
C GLU A 79 -4.33 14.20 -13.38
N CYS A 80 -4.73 12.95 -13.48
CA CYS A 80 -5.13 12.13 -12.34
C CYS A 80 -3.91 11.78 -11.48
N GLY A 81 -3.94 12.11 -10.18
CA GLY A 81 -2.85 11.86 -9.25
C GLY A 81 -2.69 10.40 -8.79
N GLY A 82 -3.49 9.47 -9.32
CA GLY A 82 -3.43 8.06 -8.93
C GLY A 82 -2.25 7.28 -9.52
N CYS A 83 -1.64 7.77 -10.60
CA CYS A 83 -0.52 7.14 -11.28
C CYS A 83 0.58 8.18 -11.58
N ALA A 84 1.82 7.85 -11.22
CA ALA A 84 2.98 8.71 -11.45
C ALA A 84 3.90 8.18 -12.58
N LEU A 85 3.86 6.88 -12.89
CA LEU A 85 4.88 6.18 -13.68
C LEU A 85 4.30 5.30 -14.79
N GLN A 86 3.17 5.69 -15.43
CA GLN A 86 2.62 4.92 -16.55
C GLN A 86 3.49 4.97 -17.82
N HIS A 87 4.39 5.93 -17.91
CA HIS A 87 5.36 6.07 -19.00
C HIS A 87 6.60 5.18 -18.83
N LEU A 88 6.74 4.47 -17.70
CA LEU A 88 7.80 3.48 -17.44
C LEU A 88 7.25 2.06 -17.65
N SER A 89 8.03 1.20 -18.30
CA SER A 89 7.68 -0.22 -18.48
C SER A 89 7.47 -0.93 -17.16
N LEU A 90 6.53 -1.89 -17.08
CA LEU A 90 6.22 -2.59 -15.85
C LEU A 90 7.43 -3.34 -15.24
N PRO A 91 8.29 -4.02 -16.03
CA PRO A 91 9.50 -4.63 -15.49
C PRO A 91 10.45 -3.61 -14.86
N ALA A 92 10.74 -2.49 -15.55
CA ALA A 92 11.60 -1.45 -15.02
C ALA A 92 11.01 -0.74 -13.79
N LEU A 93 9.68 -0.60 -13.73
CA LEU A 93 8.99 -0.09 -12.55
C LEU A 93 9.18 -1.02 -11.34
N LEU A 94 9.04 -2.33 -11.53
CA LEU A 94 9.24 -3.31 -10.46
C LEU A 94 10.70 -3.31 -9.97
N ASP A 95 11.66 -3.26 -10.88
CA ASP A 95 13.10 -3.18 -10.55
C ASP A 95 13.42 -1.90 -9.78
N TRP A 96 12.88 -0.75 -10.20
CA TRP A 96 13.06 0.51 -9.48
C TRP A 96 12.48 0.45 -8.06
N LYS A 97 11.28 -0.13 -7.89
CA LYS A 97 10.67 -0.33 -6.58
C LYS A 97 11.51 -1.25 -5.68
N ALA A 98 12.06 -2.33 -6.25
CA ALA A 98 12.96 -3.23 -5.54
C ALA A 98 14.25 -2.53 -5.10
N GLN A 99 14.83 -1.70 -5.96
CA GLN A 99 16.00 -0.90 -5.62
C GLN A 99 15.73 0.04 -4.44
N ARG A 100 14.57 0.72 -4.38
CA ARG A 100 14.20 1.59 -3.26
C ARG A 100 14.16 0.84 -1.93
N VAL A 101 13.57 -0.36 -1.91
CA VAL A 101 13.53 -1.19 -0.70
C VAL A 101 14.94 -1.65 -0.31
N THR A 102 15.74 -2.09 -1.27
CA THR A 102 17.13 -2.51 -1.04
C THR A 102 17.97 -1.37 -0.50
N GLN A 103 17.85 -0.17 -1.06
CA GLN A 103 18.54 1.03 -0.59
C GLN A 103 18.15 1.37 0.85
N ALA A 104 16.85 1.32 1.18
CA ALA A 104 16.37 1.57 2.53
C ALA A 104 16.94 0.57 3.56
N LEU A 105 16.97 -0.72 3.22
CA LEU A 105 17.57 -1.75 4.08
C LEU A 105 19.09 -1.55 4.23
N THR A 106 19.77 -1.18 3.15
CA THR A 106 21.22 -0.87 3.19
C THR A 106 21.50 0.36 4.05
N ALA A 107 20.72 1.42 3.92
CA ALA A 107 20.82 2.62 4.74
C ALA A 107 20.52 2.34 6.23
N ALA A 108 19.64 1.37 6.52
CA ALA A 108 19.40 0.88 7.88
C ALA A 108 20.58 0.12 8.48
N GLY A 109 21.55 -0.33 7.66
CA GLY A 109 22.76 -1.03 8.08
C GLY A 109 22.86 -2.49 7.60
N PHE A 110 21.85 -3.03 6.93
CA PHE A 110 21.88 -4.40 6.41
C PHE A 110 22.70 -4.48 5.12
N THR A 111 23.85 -5.14 5.13
CA THR A 111 24.78 -5.19 4.00
C THR A 111 24.75 -6.51 3.23
N ASP A 112 24.31 -7.60 3.86
CA ASP A 112 24.21 -8.93 3.24
C ASP A 112 22.74 -9.27 2.98
N LEU A 113 22.17 -8.62 1.95
CA LEU A 113 20.77 -8.79 1.60
C LEU A 113 20.58 -10.03 0.69
N PRO A 114 19.53 -10.84 0.92
CA PRO A 114 19.16 -11.91 0.00
C PRO A 114 18.68 -11.37 -1.34
N PRO A 115 18.78 -12.13 -2.43
CA PRO A 115 18.06 -11.81 -3.64
C PRO A 115 16.55 -11.76 -3.36
N ALA A 116 15.92 -10.69 -3.84
CA ALA A 116 14.50 -10.49 -3.64
C ALA A 116 13.68 -11.43 -4.53
N ARG A 117 12.62 -12.03 -3.96
CA ARG A 117 11.53 -12.57 -4.76
C ARG A 117 10.68 -11.40 -5.24
N MET A 118 10.27 -11.41 -6.50
CA MET A 118 9.54 -10.32 -7.13
C MET A 118 8.14 -10.77 -7.49
N PHE A 119 7.15 -9.96 -7.14
CA PHE A 119 5.76 -10.13 -7.56
C PHE A 119 5.21 -8.78 -8.03
N GLN A 120 4.51 -8.76 -9.16
CA GLN A 120 3.81 -7.59 -9.66
C GLN A 120 2.39 -8.00 -10.05
N THR A 121 1.40 -7.25 -9.56
CA THR A 121 0.00 -7.45 -9.93
C THR A 121 -0.26 -7.08 -11.39
N THR A 122 -1.40 -7.47 -11.92
CA THR A 122 -1.82 -7.10 -13.29
C THR A 122 -2.72 -5.86 -13.29
N PRO A 123 -2.82 -5.13 -14.40
CA PRO A 123 -3.80 -4.05 -14.56
C PRO A 123 -5.24 -4.52 -14.29
N LYS A 124 -6.09 -3.59 -13.87
CA LYS A 124 -7.54 -3.81 -13.62
C LYS A 124 -7.86 -4.80 -12.49
N THR A 125 -6.99 -4.89 -11.48
CA THR A 125 -7.17 -5.80 -10.33
C THR A 125 -7.37 -5.08 -9.00
N ARG A 126 -7.21 -3.75 -8.95
CA ARG A 126 -7.33 -3.00 -7.71
C ARG A 126 -8.77 -3.04 -7.18
N ARG A 127 -8.92 -3.62 -5.98
CA ARG A 127 -10.22 -3.89 -5.35
C ARG A 127 -10.60 -2.93 -4.22
N ARG A 128 -9.73 -1.97 -3.90
CA ARG A 128 -9.96 -0.95 -2.86
C ARG A 128 -9.56 0.42 -3.38
N MET A 129 -10.49 1.39 -3.26
CA MET A 129 -10.26 2.76 -3.70
C MET A 129 -11.03 3.75 -2.80
N ASP A 130 -10.36 4.84 -2.44
CA ASP A 130 -10.97 6.00 -1.80
C ASP A 130 -11.10 7.12 -2.84
N PHE A 131 -12.35 7.37 -3.25
CA PHE A 131 -12.65 8.38 -4.26
C PHE A 131 -12.96 9.72 -3.61
N ALA A 132 -12.43 10.78 -4.18
CA ALA A 132 -13.00 12.11 -4.01
C ALA A 132 -14.33 12.21 -4.77
N VAL A 133 -15.34 12.78 -4.11
CA VAL A 133 -16.66 13.04 -4.68
C VAL A 133 -16.92 14.53 -4.58
N GLN A 134 -17.34 15.16 -5.67
CA GLN A 134 -17.63 16.59 -5.66
C GLN A 134 -18.87 16.91 -6.50
N ARG A 135 -19.84 17.61 -5.88
CA ARG A 135 -20.95 18.20 -6.62
C ARG A 135 -20.45 19.40 -7.43
N VAL A 136 -20.82 19.43 -8.70
CA VAL A 136 -20.51 20.51 -9.63
C VAL A 136 -21.80 20.94 -10.37
N PRO A 137 -21.81 22.12 -11.01
CA PRO A 137 -22.91 22.46 -11.93
C PRO A 137 -23.08 21.37 -13.00
N GLY A 138 -24.27 20.76 -13.06
CA GLY A 138 -24.58 19.72 -14.05
C GLY A 138 -24.30 18.28 -13.62
N GLY A 139 -23.75 18.00 -12.41
CA GLY A 139 -23.52 16.62 -12.00
C GLY A 139 -22.64 16.40 -10.79
N VAL A 140 -21.96 15.25 -10.80
CA VAL A 140 -21.01 14.84 -9.75
C VAL A 140 -19.74 14.32 -10.39
N ILE A 141 -18.61 14.83 -9.94
CA ILE A 141 -17.28 14.30 -10.22
C ILE A 141 -17.00 13.17 -9.23
N ILE A 142 -16.53 12.02 -9.70
CA ILE A 142 -16.02 10.91 -8.91
C ILE A 142 -14.63 10.52 -9.48
N GLY A 143 -13.59 10.61 -8.66
CA GLY A 143 -12.26 10.22 -9.07
C GLY A 143 -11.20 10.50 -8.03
N LEU A 144 -9.98 10.75 -8.45
CA LEU A 144 -8.85 11.05 -7.57
C LEU A 144 -8.41 12.51 -7.77
N HIS A 145 -7.75 13.04 -6.75
CA HIS A 145 -7.21 14.39 -6.82
C HIS A 145 -6.07 14.49 -7.83
N ARG A 146 -5.95 15.63 -8.52
CA ARG A 146 -4.70 16.04 -9.17
C ARG A 146 -3.59 16.09 -8.14
N ARG A 147 -2.35 15.97 -8.56
CA ARG A 147 -1.21 16.25 -7.68
C ARG A 147 -1.33 17.70 -7.16
N ASN A 148 -1.66 17.83 -5.88
CA ASN A 148 -1.90 19.12 -5.20
C ASN A 148 -3.10 19.94 -5.75
N GLY A 149 -4.17 19.29 -6.19
CA GLY A 149 -5.29 19.98 -6.83
C GLY A 149 -6.68 19.40 -6.59
N ASP A 150 -7.61 19.84 -7.43
CA ASP A 150 -9.01 19.42 -7.40
C ASP A 150 -9.20 17.98 -7.90
N PRO A 151 -10.32 17.34 -7.61
CA PRO A 151 -10.65 16.03 -8.15
C PRO A 151 -10.74 16.04 -9.69
N VAL A 152 -10.22 14.97 -10.31
CA VAL A 152 -10.38 14.67 -11.73
C VAL A 152 -11.50 13.67 -11.89
N ASP A 153 -12.43 13.91 -12.79
CA ASP A 153 -13.49 12.93 -13.07
C ASP A 153 -12.90 11.68 -13.72
N MET A 154 -13.11 10.54 -13.10
CA MET A 154 -12.56 9.27 -13.58
C MET A 154 -13.44 8.69 -14.68
N THR A 155 -13.16 9.06 -15.91
CA THR A 155 -13.84 8.51 -17.10
C THR A 155 -13.16 7.24 -17.61
N GLU A 156 -11.94 6.98 -17.17
CA GLU A 156 -11.11 5.83 -17.51
C GLU A 156 -10.21 5.45 -16.32
N CYS A 157 -9.91 4.16 -16.15
CA CYS A 157 -8.91 3.69 -15.18
C CYS A 157 -8.37 2.31 -15.56
N HIS A 158 -7.05 2.18 -15.71
CA HIS A 158 -6.37 0.91 -16.02
C HIS A 158 -5.90 0.14 -14.78
N VAL A 159 -6.10 0.70 -13.59
CA VAL A 159 -5.73 0.05 -12.31
C VAL A 159 -6.93 -0.60 -11.65
N LEU A 160 -8.09 0.07 -11.68
CA LEU A 160 -9.28 -0.27 -10.94
C LEU A 160 -9.95 -1.55 -11.48
N HIS A 161 -10.42 -2.42 -10.59
CA HIS A 161 -11.19 -3.60 -10.96
C HIS A 161 -12.46 -3.23 -11.73
N PRO A 162 -12.81 -3.92 -12.83
CA PRO A 162 -13.96 -3.58 -13.68
C PRO A 162 -15.29 -3.49 -12.92
N ALA A 163 -15.52 -4.35 -11.92
CA ALA A 163 -16.72 -4.32 -11.10
C ALA A 163 -16.89 -3.00 -10.31
N ILE A 164 -15.77 -2.39 -9.87
CA ILE A 164 -15.83 -1.08 -9.21
C ILE A 164 -15.96 0.04 -10.26
N PHE A 165 -15.20 -0.05 -11.34
CA PHE A 165 -15.25 0.96 -12.39
C PHE A 165 -16.66 1.08 -13.02
N GLY A 166 -17.33 -0.06 -13.23
CA GLY A 166 -18.71 -0.11 -13.75
C GLY A 166 -19.74 0.57 -12.86
N LEU A 167 -19.46 0.72 -11.55
CA LEU A 167 -20.34 1.44 -10.63
C LEU A 167 -20.24 2.98 -10.74
N LEU A 168 -19.15 3.52 -11.34
CA LEU A 168 -18.93 4.97 -11.32
C LEU A 168 -20.02 5.76 -12.05
N ALA A 169 -20.52 5.27 -13.17
CA ALA A 169 -21.58 5.93 -13.91
C ALA A 169 -22.90 6.00 -13.10
N PRO A 170 -23.47 4.87 -12.64
CA PRO A 170 -24.68 4.92 -11.82
C PRO A 170 -24.47 5.59 -10.46
N LEU A 171 -23.25 5.56 -9.89
CA LEU A 171 -22.92 6.33 -8.68
C LEU A 171 -23.03 7.84 -8.91
N ARG A 172 -22.59 8.38 -10.07
CA ARG A 172 -22.77 9.81 -10.39
C ARG A 172 -24.24 10.21 -10.36
N GLU A 173 -25.12 9.36 -10.88
CA GLU A 173 -26.57 9.62 -10.93
C GLU A 173 -27.18 9.64 -9.52
N VAL A 174 -26.96 8.57 -8.72
CA VAL A 174 -27.54 8.52 -7.38
C VAL A 174 -26.98 9.61 -6.48
N LEU A 175 -25.65 9.83 -6.45
CA LEU A 175 -25.01 10.86 -5.65
C LEU A 175 -25.43 12.28 -6.09
N GLY A 176 -25.64 12.48 -7.39
CA GLY A 176 -26.21 13.71 -7.94
C GLY A 176 -27.62 14.01 -7.44
N SER A 177 -28.38 13.00 -7.03
CA SER A 177 -29.73 13.13 -6.51
C SER A 177 -29.79 13.37 -4.99
N LEU A 178 -28.68 13.17 -4.25
CA LEU A 178 -28.68 13.28 -2.78
C LEU A 178 -28.69 14.75 -2.34
N GLY A 179 -29.59 15.07 -1.42
CA GLY A 179 -29.63 16.39 -0.76
C GLY A 179 -28.42 16.63 0.15
N ALA A 180 -27.88 15.57 0.74
CA ALA A 180 -26.73 15.63 1.65
C ALA A 180 -25.39 15.96 0.97
N LEU A 181 -25.23 15.68 -0.33
CA LEU A 181 -24.02 16.00 -1.07
C LEU A 181 -24.07 17.44 -1.60
N THR A 182 -23.82 18.41 -0.75
CA THR A 182 -23.88 19.85 -1.08
C THR A 182 -22.56 20.41 -1.62
N GLY A 183 -21.47 19.61 -1.63
CA GLY A 183 -20.12 20.04 -2.03
C GLY A 183 -19.21 18.85 -2.19
N ARG A 184 -18.08 18.85 -1.45
CA ARG A 184 -17.09 17.77 -1.46
C ARG A 184 -17.45 16.69 -0.44
N GLY A 185 -17.24 15.43 -0.82
CA GLY A 185 -17.36 14.24 0.00
C GLY A 185 -16.29 13.22 -0.38
N SER A 186 -16.37 12.05 0.19
CA SER A 186 -15.53 10.90 -0.19
C SER A 186 -16.35 9.62 -0.29
N LEU A 187 -15.86 8.68 -1.05
CA LEU A 187 -16.48 7.37 -1.26
C LEU A 187 -15.39 6.29 -1.22
N MET A 188 -15.31 5.58 -0.09
CA MET A 188 -14.49 4.37 0.01
C MET A 188 -15.24 3.20 -0.62
N VAL A 189 -14.59 2.46 -1.51
CA VAL A 189 -15.11 1.25 -2.12
C VAL A 189 -14.15 0.10 -1.87
N ASN A 190 -14.66 -0.98 -1.30
CA ASN A 190 -14.01 -2.27 -1.21
C ASN A 190 -14.79 -3.27 -2.09
N LEU A 191 -14.11 -4.08 -2.88
CA LEU A 191 -14.70 -5.24 -3.54
C LEU A 191 -14.38 -6.47 -2.70
N LEU A 192 -15.38 -6.91 -1.93
CA LEU A 192 -15.32 -8.10 -1.09
C LEU A 192 -15.78 -9.32 -1.89
N ASP A 193 -15.56 -10.53 -1.36
CA ASP A 193 -16.10 -11.76 -1.95
C ASP A 193 -17.64 -11.76 -2.03
N SER A 194 -18.30 -11.06 -1.10
CA SER A 194 -19.75 -10.89 -1.13
C SER A 194 -20.24 -9.80 -2.09
N GLY A 195 -19.34 -9.05 -2.73
CA GLY A 195 -19.66 -7.95 -3.63
C GLY A 195 -19.17 -6.58 -3.12
N PRO A 196 -19.49 -5.48 -3.83
CA PRO A 196 -19.01 -4.15 -3.47
C PRO A 196 -19.57 -3.68 -2.11
N ASP A 197 -18.69 -3.14 -1.28
CA ASP A 197 -18.96 -2.54 0.02
C ASP A 197 -18.54 -1.07 -0.02
N LEU A 198 -19.50 -0.17 0.15
CA LEU A 198 -19.34 1.26 -0.01
C LEU A 198 -19.47 1.99 1.32
N THR A 199 -18.59 2.96 1.56
CA THR A 199 -18.74 3.91 2.67
C THR A 199 -18.67 5.33 2.13
N LEU A 200 -19.79 6.03 2.22
CA LEU A 200 -19.98 7.40 1.73
C LEU A 200 -19.81 8.39 2.88
N GLN A 201 -19.10 9.48 2.65
CA GLN A 201 -19.06 10.65 3.52
C GLN A 201 -19.59 11.87 2.74
N THR A 202 -20.55 12.60 3.32
CA THR A 202 -21.17 13.78 2.72
C THR A 202 -21.03 15.00 3.64
N PRO A 203 -21.03 16.25 3.10
CA PRO A 203 -20.93 17.47 3.91
C PRO A 203 -22.07 17.65 4.92
N ALA A 204 -23.26 17.14 4.58
CA ALA A 204 -24.44 17.21 5.45
C ALA A 204 -24.93 15.79 5.79
N PRO A 205 -25.68 15.62 6.90
CA PRO A 205 -26.30 14.36 7.26
C PRO A 205 -27.28 13.87 6.19
N LEU A 206 -27.37 12.54 6.01
CA LEU A 206 -28.34 11.94 5.11
C LEU A 206 -29.77 12.19 5.60
N THR A 207 -30.63 12.63 4.69
CA THR A 207 -32.09 12.68 4.92
C THR A 207 -32.74 11.29 4.77
N SER A 208 -33.97 11.13 5.21
CA SER A 208 -34.74 9.88 4.96
C SER A 208 -34.89 9.60 3.46
N ALA A 209 -35.04 10.63 2.64
CA ALA A 209 -35.11 10.51 1.19
C ALA A 209 -33.79 10.04 0.59
N ASP A 210 -32.64 10.53 1.09
CA ASP A 210 -31.32 10.09 0.66
C ASP A 210 -31.09 8.60 1.00
N ARG A 211 -31.48 8.16 2.20
CA ARG A 211 -31.39 6.76 2.63
C ARG A 211 -32.20 5.81 1.74
N ILE A 212 -33.44 6.22 1.35
CA ILE A 212 -34.26 5.43 0.43
C ILE A 212 -33.58 5.27 -0.93
N LYS A 213 -33.00 6.34 -1.47
CA LYS A 213 -32.28 6.29 -2.76
C LYS A 213 -31.05 5.39 -2.68
N LEU A 214 -30.25 5.51 -1.62
CA LEU A 214 -29.07 4.68 -1.42
C LEU A 214 -29.42 3.20 -1.21
N ALA A 215 -30.52 2.90 -0.51
CA ALA A 215 -31.00 1.54 -0.32
C ALA A 215 -31.53 0.93 -1.64
N ALA A 216 -32.21 1.71 -2.47
CA ALA A 216 -32.61 1.28 -3.80
C ALA A 216 -31.38 1.02 -4.68
N PHE A 217 -30.42 1.93 -4.67
CA PHE A 217 -29.17 1.78 -5.40
C PHE A 217 -28.41 0.50 -4.99
N ALA A 218 -28.30 0.23 -3.68
CA ALA A 218 -27.65 -0.98 -3.17
C ALA A 218 -28.28 -2.26 -3.71
N ARG A 219 -29.60 -2.33 -3.74
CA ARG A 219 -30.36 -3.47 -4.28
C ARG A 219 -30.20 -3.59 -5.79
N ASP A 220 -30.31 -2.47 -6.53
CA ASP A 220 -30.36 -2.47 -7.99
C ASP A 220 -28.96 -2.75 -8.62
N HIS A 221 -27.89 -2.62 -7.82
CA HIS A 221 -26.50 -2.86 -8.22
C HIS A 221 -25.81 -3.98 -7.40
N ASP A 222 -26.56 -4.83 -6.71
CA ASP A 222 -26.06 -5.99 -5.96
C ASP A 222 -24.93 -5.64 -4.98
N LEU A 223 -25.03 -4.48 -4.29
CA LEU A 223 -24.02 -4.11 -3.29
C LEU A 223 -24.16 -5.00 -2.05
N SER A 224 -23.03 -5.46 -1.52
CA SER A 224 -23.03 -6.14 -0.22
C SER A 224 -23.51 -5.24 0.89
N ARG A 225 -23.04 -3.99 0.88
CA ARG A 225 -23.38 -2.98 1.88
C ARG A 225 -23.14 -1.59 1.33
N ILE A 226 -23.95 -0.62 1.79
CA ILE A 226 -23.64 0.79 1.70
C ILE A 226 -23.77 1.41 3.09
N SER A 227 -22.74 2.12 3.49
CA SER A 227 -22.63 2.78 4.79
C SER A 227 -22.40 4.27 4.60
N TRP A 228 -22.72 5.04 5.62
CA TRP A 228 -22.49 6.46 5.67
C TRP A 228 -21.68 6.83 6.91
N GLN A 229 -20.61 7.58 6.72
CA GLN A 229 -19.78 8.10 7.80
C GLN A 229 -20.19 9.55 8.09
N ASP A 230 -20.50 9.82 9.36
CA ASP A 230 -20.80 11.17 9.80
C ASP A 230 -19.56 12.07 9.67
N PRO A 231 -19.66 13.25 9.02
CA PRO A 231 -18.54 14.18 8.87
C PRO A 231 -18.01 14.73 10.21
N LYS A 232 -18.80 14.62 11.30
CA LYS A 232 -18.39 14.97 12.66
C LYS A 232 -17.74 13.80 13.43
N ASP A 233 -17.42 12.72 12.74
CA ASP A 233 -16.81 11.50 13.30
C ASP A 233 -17.64 10.84 14.42
N LEU A 234 -18.96 10.91 14.32
CA LEU A 234 -19.90 10.27 15.25
C LEU A 234 -20.08 8.77 14.98
N GLY A 235 -19.27 8.20 14.07
CA GLY A 235 -19.29 6.79 13.71
C GLY A 235 -19.79 6.53 12.29
N ILE A 236 -19.87 5.24 11.94
CA ILE A 236 -20.33 4.77 10.63
C ILE A 236 -21.66 4.05 10.80
N GLU A 237 -22.67 4.49 10.06
CA GLU A 237 -24.03 3.92 10.01
C GLU A 237 -24.15 3.02 8.75
N THR A 238 -24.66 1.81 8.89
CA THR A 238 -25.05 0.99 7.73
C THR A 238 -26.42 1.47 7.22
N VAL A 239 -26.45 1.99 5.99
CA VAL A 239 -27.68 2.50 5.35
C VAL A 239 -28.47 1.36 4.70
N ALA A 240 -27.78 0.44 4.03
CA ALA A 240 -28.37 -0.74 3.41
C ALA A 240 -27.37 -1.90 3.40
N GLN A 241 -27.88 -3.11 3.54
CA GLN A 241 -27.11 -4.35 3.45
C GLN A 241 -27.98 -5.45 2.86
N SER A 242 -27.54 -6.05 1.76
CA SER A 242 -28.35 -7.04 1.01
C SER A 242 -28.22 -8.47 1.54
N GLY A 243 -27.25 -8.74 2.41
CA GLY A 243 -26.96 -10.06 2.96
C GLY A 243 -25.75 -10.07 3.87
N PRO A 244 -25.22 -11.22 4.26
CA PRO A 244 -24.00 -11.30 5.05
C PRO A 244 -22.81 -10.74 4.27
N VAL A 245 -22.15 -9.73 4.82
CA VAL A 245 -20.87 -9.22 4.29
C VAL A 245 -19.78 -10.25 4.58
N ARG A 246 -19.02 -10.68 3.56
CA ARG A 246 -18.06 -11.78 3.68
C ARG A 246 -16.79 -11.50 2.89
N GLU A 247 -15.66 -11.90 3.50
CA GLU A 247 -14.35 -11.99 2.89
C GLU A 247 -13.65 -13.25 3.38
N ASP A 248 -12.93 -13.97 2.51
CA ASP A 248 -12.19 -15.19 2.85
C ASP A 248 -10.70 -14.89 3.07
N PHE A 249 -10.22 -15.09 4.29
CA PHE A 249 -8.81 -15.02 4.61
C PHE A 249 -8.24 -16.42 4.89
N GLY A 250 -7.77 -17.08 3.82
CA GLY A 250 -7.12 -18.39 3.93
C GLY A 250 -8.07 -19.51 4.39
N GLY A 251 -9.30 -19.52 3.90
CA GLY A 251 -10.34 -20.49 4.25
C GLY A 251 -11.16 -20.10 5.49
N VAL A 252 -10.97 -18.89 6.00
CA VAL A 252 -11.75 -18.36 7.14
C VAL A 252 -12.60 -17.19 6.67
N ILE A 253 -13.92 -17.41 6.69
CA ILE A 253 -14.86 -16.33 6.36
C ILE A 253 -14.97 -15.35 7.50
N VAL A 254 -14.68 -14.09 7.23
CA VAL A 254 -14.83 -12.96 8.14
C VAL A 254 -15.93 -12.03 7.64
N SER A 255 -16.44 -11.18 8.53
CA SER A 255 -17.39 -10.12 8.18
C SER A 255 -16.74 -8.75 8.46
N PRO A 256 -16.04 -8.16 7.48
CA PRO A 256 -15.33 -6.91 7.69
C PRO A 256 -16.27 -5.76 8.06
N PRO A 257 -15.88 -4.86 8.99
CA PRO A 257 -16.62 -3.65 9.25
C PRO A 257 -16.60 -2.71 8.03
N PRO A 258 -17.50 -1.72 7.96
CA PRO A 258 -17.42 -0.67 6.93
C PRO A 258 -16.03 -0.03 6.89
N SER A 259 -15.55 0.28 5.70
CA SER A 259 -14.20 0.86 5.47
C SER A 259 -13.04 0.01 5.97
N ALA A 260 -13.22 -1.29 6.19
CA ALA A 260 -12.13 -2.17 6.58
C ALA A 260 -10.95 -2.06 5.61
N PHE A 261 -9.74 -2.15 6.16
CA PHE A 261 -8.54 -2.24 5.33
C PHE A 261 -8.49 -3.61 4.64
N LEU A 262 -8.20 -3.59 3.35
CA LEU A 262 -7.86 -4.76 2.52
C LEU A 262 -6.60 -4.44 1.74
N GLN A 263 -5.81 -5.45 1.40
CA GLN A 263 -4.72 -5.31 0.43
C GLN A 263 -5.29 -4.86 -0.92
N ALA A 264 -4.51 -4.07 -1.67
CA ALA A 264 -5.01 -3.38 -2.86
C ALA A 264 -5.52 -4.31 -3.95
N THR A 265 -4.96 -5.53 -4.04
CA THR A 265 -5.37 -6.56 -5.01
C THR A 265 -5.36 -7.94 -4.34
N THR A 266 -6.23 -8.85 -4.80
CA THR A 266 -6.33 -10.20 -4.24
C THR A 266 -5.10 -11.07 -4.53
N ASP A 267 -4.48 -10.90 -5.70
CA ASP A 267 -3.27 -11.64 -6.09
C ASP A 267 -2.05 -11.20 -5.27
N ALA A 268 -1.90 -9.90 -5.02
CA ALA A 268 -0.84 -9.39 -4.15
C ALA A 268 -1.06 -9.77 -2.68
N GLU A 269 -2.30 -9.77 -2.19
CA GLU A 269 -2.61 -10.29 -0.86
C GLU A 269 -2.12 -11.73 -0.71
N LYS A 270 -2.42 -12.60 -1.68
CA LYS A 270 -1.93 -13.99 -1.69
C LYS A 270 -0.39 -14.05 -1.68
N ALA A 271 0.27 -13.20 -2.47
CA ALA A 271 1.73 -13.14 -2.51
C ALA A 271 2.33 -12.71 -1.17
N ILE A 272 1.75 -11.70 -0.50
CA ILE A 272 2.13 -11.25 0.83
C ILE A 272 1.92 -12.36 1.85
N VAL A 273 0.74 -12.99 1.87
CA VAL A 273 0.43 -14.11 2.77
C VAL A 273 1.43 -15.26 2.61
N ILE A 274 1.72 -15.67 1.37
CA ILE A 274 2.71 -16.72 1.10
C ILE A 274 4.09 -16.31 1.62
N ALA A 275 4.54 -15.08 1.34
CA ALA A 275 5.84 -14.59 1.78
C ALA A 275 5.95 -14.54 3.32
N VAL A 276 4.87 -14.14 4.01
CA VAL A 276 4.80 -14.10 5.48
C VAL A 276 4.84 -15.51 6.06
N VAL A 277 3.99 -16.41 5.56
CA VAL A 277 3.89 -17.80 6.07
C VAL A 277 5.19 -18.58 5.81
N ASP A 278 5.81 -18.42 4.64
CA ASP A 278 7.12 -19.00 4.31
C ASP A 278 8.24 -18.39 5.15
N GLY A 279 8.10 -17.13 5.51
CA GLY A 279 9.02 -16.39 6.37
C GLY A 279 9.02 -16.80 7.84
N LEU A 280 8.01 -17.54 8.30
CA LEU A 280 7.97 -18.02 9.67
C LEU A 280 9.04 -19.09 9.93
N PRO A 281 9.60 -19.17 11.15
CA PRO A 281 10.43 -20.31 11.54
C PRO A 281 9.58 -21.59 11.61
N SER A 282 10.25 -22.75 11.67
CA SER A 282 9.57 -23.99 12.02
C SER A 282 8.96 -23.87 13.42
N LEU A 283 7.65 -24.08 13.52
CA LEU A 283 6.87 -23.96 14.74
C LEU A 283 6.48 -25.32 15.28
N ASN A 284 6.50 -25.47 16.60
CA ASN A 284 5.93 -26.62 17.30
C ASN A 284 4.61 -26.24 17.98
N LYS A 285 3.89 -27.21 18.57
CA LYS A 285 2.56 -27.00 19.17
C LYS A 285 2.53 -25.99 20.33
N LYS A 286 3.68 -25.70 20.97
CA LYS A 286 3.81 -24.78 22.10
C LYS A 286 4.26 -23.40 21.68
N ASP A 287 4.78 -23.26 20.44
CA ASP A 287 5.28 -21.98 19.94
C ASP A 287 4.11 -21.03 19.66
N VAL A 288 4.36 -19.76 19.95
CA VAL A 288 3.41 -18.68 19.73
C VAL A 288 4.01 -17.70 18.72
N THR A 289 3.23 -17.37 17.71
CA THR A 289 3.47 -16.22 16.85
C THR A 289 2.64 -15.05 17.37
N VAL A 290 3.26 -13.89 17.53
CA VAL A 290 2.56 -12.65 17.84
C VAL A 290 2.41 -11.86 16.55
N GLU A 291 1.20 -11.45 16.23
CA GLU A 291 0.91 -10.57 15.12
C GLU A 291 0.53 -9.18 15.63
N LEU A 292 1.11 -8.15 15.03
CA LEU A 292 0.89 -6.75 15.36
C LEU A 292 0.27 -6.04 14.16
N PHE A 293 -0.74 -5.20 14.43
CA PHE A 293 -1.53 -4.52 13.40
C PHE A 293 -2.33 -5.50 12.52
N ALA A 294 -3.04 -6.43 13.18
CA ALA A 294 -3.62 -7.61 12.55
C ALA A 294 -4.83 -7.34 11.64
N GLY A 295 -5.43 -6.15 11.70
CA GLY A 295 -6.63 -5.84 10.93
C GLY A 295 -7.78 -6.80 11.22
N CYS A 296 -8.43 -7.26 10.17
CA CYS A 296 -9.50 -8.27 10.24
C CYS A 296 -8.98 -9.72 10.21
N GLY A 297 -7.65 -9.93 10.13
CA GLY A 297 -7.04 -11.26 10.19
C GLY A 297 -6.48 -11.79 8.88
N THR A 298 -6.20 -10.94 7.90
CA THR A 298 -5.64 -11.33 6.59
C THR A 298 -4.41 -12.22 6.70
N LEU A 299 -3.49 -11.90 7.60
CA LEU A 299 -2.28 -12.70 7.87
C LEU A 299 -2.51 -13.69 9.02
N THR A 300 -3.35 -13.33 10.00
CA THR A 300 -3.63 -14.13 11.21
C THR A 300 -4.08 -15.55 10.87
N PHE A 301 -5.11 -15.68 10.04
CA PHE A 301 -5.73 -16.97 9.79
C PHE A 301 -4.83 -17.92 9.01
N PRO A 302 -4.15 -17.53 7.92
CA PRO A 302 -3.15 -18.37 7.28
C PRO A 302 -2.00 -18.80 8.20
N MET A 303 -1.51 -17.91 9.08
CA MET A 303 -0.48 -18.26 10.06
C MET A 303 -0.96 -19.23 11.11
N SER A 304 -2.25 -19.22 11.47
CA SER A 304 -2.83 -20.12 12.47
C SER A 304 -2.78 -21.60 12.08
N GLU A 305 -2.66 -21.88 10.78
CA GLU A 305 -2.42 -23.23 10.27
C GLU A 305 -1.03 -23.77 10.67
N LYS A 306 -0.05 -22.89 10.85
CA LYS A 306 1.31 -23.26 11.28
C LYS A 306 1.46 -23.36 12.79
N GLY A 307 0.72 -22.56 13.57
CA GLY A 307 0.88 -22.48 15.00
C GLY A 307 -0.18 -21.61 15.70
N ARG A 308 -0.02 -21.40 17.01
CA ARG A 308 -0.88 -20.47 17.75
C ARG A 308 -0.50 -19.03 17.40
N VAL A 309 -1.51 -18.18 17.17
CA VAL A 309 -1.33 -16.75 16.87
C VAL A 309 -2.01 -15.92 17.96
N MET A 310 -1.28 -14.95 18.50
CA MET A 310 -1.81 -13.86 19.34
C MET A 310 -1.81 -12.59 18.49
N ALA A 311 -2.97 -12.13 18.09
CA ALA A 311 -3.14 -11.03 17.13
C ALA A 311 -3.63 -9.75 17.83
N TYR A 312 -2.93 -8.64 17.62
CA TYR A 312 -3.21 -7.34 18.24
C TYR A 312 -3.62 -6.33 17.18
N GLU A 313 -4.75 -5.67 17.40
CA GLU A 313 -5.31 -4.68 16.49
C GLU A 313 -5.82 -3.45 17.26
N GLY A 314 -5.50 -2.24 16.74
CA GLY A 314 -5.86 -0.95 17.33
C GLY A 314 -7.27 -0.49 17.00
N ASN A 315 -7.80 -0.87 15.84
CA ASN A 315 -9.18 -0.56 15.48
C ASN A 315 -10.15 -1.54 16.12
N LEU A 316 -11.05 -1.04 16.95
CA LEU A 316 -11.98 -1.87 17.73
C LEU A 316 -12.89 -2.72 16.84
N ALA A 317 -13.38 -2.17 15.73
CA ALA A 317 -14.27 -2.89 14.82
C ALA A 317 -13.55 -4.03 14.09
N ALA A 318 -12.32 -3.80 13.63
CA ALA A 318 -11.48 -4.83 13.02
C ALA A 318 -11.08 -5.90 14.04
N ALA A 319 -10.68 -5.52 15.27
CA ALA A 319 -10.38 -6.46 16.34
C ALA A 319 -11.58 -7.34 16.71
N ASN A 320 -12.79 -6.77 16.73
CA ASN A 320 -14.02 -7.53 16.97
C ASN A 320 -14.35 -8.48 15.81
N CYS A 321 -14.12 -8.06 14.56
CA CYS A 321 -14.25 -8.91 13.37
C CYS A 321 -13.31 -10.13 13.48
N LEU A 322 -12.03 -9.90 13.77
CA LEU A 322 -11.03 -10.95 13.96
C LEU A 322 -11.42 -11.91 15.09
N LYS A 323 -11.83 -11.39 16.26
CA LYS A 323 -12.29 -12.22 17.39
C LYS A 323 -13.49 -13.09 17.03
N ALA A 324 -14.48 -12.53 16.33
CA ALA A 324 -15.68 -13.28 15.96
C ALA A 324 -15.34 -14.47 15.04
N ALA A 325 -14.36 -14.33 14.13
CA ALA A 325 -13.93 -15.38 13.23
C ALA A 325 -12.93 -16.37 13.85
N SER A 326 -12.38 -16.08 15.04
CA SER A 326 -11.35 -16.90 15.70
C SER A 326 -11.90 -18.17 16.39
N GLY A 327 -13.22 -18.29 16.51
CA GLY A 327 -13.86 -19.42 17.22
C GLY A 327 -13.39 -20.80 16.74
N GLY A 328 -12.95 -21.67 17.67
CA GLY A 328 -12.46 -23.02 17.36
C GLY A 328 -11.06 -23.08 16.72
N ARG A 329 -10.36 -21.95 16.58
CA ARG A 329 -9.03 -21.85 15.96
C ARG A 329 -7.94 -21.57 17.00
N ARG A 330 -6.68 -21.72 16.62
CA ARG A 330 -5.53 -21.38 17.46
C ARG A 330 -5.18 -19.88 17.37
N VAL A 331 -6.17 -19.03 17.49
CA VAL A 331 -6.09 -17.57 17.37
C VAL A 331 -6.69 -16.92 18.61
N ASP A 332 -5.93 -16.02 19.24
CA ASP A 332 -6.38 -15.12 20.29
C ASP A 332 -6.27 -13.68 19.78
N GLY A 333 -7.41 -13.03 19.54
CA GLY A 333 -7.46 -11.63 19.09
C GLY A 333 -7.56 -10.65 20.27
N PHE A 334 -6.82 -9.55 20.20
CA PHE A 334 -6.79 -8.51 21.24
C PHE A 334 -6.99 -7.12 20.62
N HIS A 335 -7.88 -6.33 21.20
CA HIS A 335 -7.94 -4.89 20.91
C HIS A 335 -6.86 -4.18 21.70
N ARG A 336 -5.88 -3.55 21.04
CA ARG A 336 -4.80 -2.80 21.68
C ARG A 336 -4.20 -1.77 20.72
N ASP A 337 -4.25 -0.52 21.10
CA ASP A 337 -3.56 0.56 20.38
C ASP A 337 -2.05 0.47 20.65
N LEU A 338 -1.31 -0.08 19.72
CA LEU A 338 0.14 -0.29 19.83
C LEU A 338 0.95 1.00 19.75
N GLY A 339 0.38 2.09 19.24
CA GLY A 339 1.00 3.42 19.27
C GLY A 339 1.04 4.01 20.68
N ARG A 340 -0.01 3.77 21.46
CA ARG A 340 -0.13 4.24 22.86
C ARG A 340 0.33 3.22 23.90
N GLN A 341 0.12 1.94 23.61
CA GLN A 341 0.38 0.82 24.53
C GLN A 341 1.15 -0.30 23.81
N PRO A 342 2.43 -0.09 23.42
CA PRO A 342 3.21 -1.11 22.76
C PRO A 342 3.35 -2.36 23.64
N LEU A 343 3.53 -3.53 23.03
CA LEU A 343 3.92 -4.75 23.73
C LEU A 343 5.36 -4.58 24.23
N LEU A 344 5.55 -4.76 25.51
CA LEU A 344 6.86 -4.65 26.16
C LEU A 344 7.66 -5.96 26.02
N PRO A 345 8.99 -5.95 26.20
CA PRO A 345 9.82 -7.15 26.09
C PRO A 345 9.35 -8.32 26.97
N HIS A 346 8.75 -8.05 28.11
CA HIS A 346 8.22 -9.10 29.00
C HIS A 346 6.92 -9.75 28.47
N ASP A 347 6.11 -9.02 27.69
CA ASP A 347 4.91 -9.56 27.03
C ASP A 347 5.30 -10.57 25.93
N LEU A 348 6.53 -10.46 25.39
CA LEU A 348 7.05 -11.24 24.27
C LEU A 348 7.96 -12.42 24.70
N LYS A 349 8.09 -12.73 26.00
CA LYS A 349 9.04 -13.74 26.51
C LYS A 349 8.85 -15.14 25.91
N SER A 350 7.61 -15.53 25.62
CA SER A 350 7.28 -16.87 25.07
C SER A 350 7.03 -16.85 23.57
N THR A 351 7.36 -15.74 22.89
CA THR A 351 7.09 -15.55 21.48
C THR A 351 8.21 -16.13 20.65
N ARG A 352 7.89 -17.02 19.70
CA ARG A 352 8.84 -17.63 18.77
C ARG A 352 9.10 -16.73 17.55
N ALA A 353 8.07 -16.05 17.06
CA ALA A 353 8.16 -15.11 15.97
C ALA A 353 7.19 -13.94 16.16
N VAL A 354 7.53 -12.77 15.65
CA VAL A 354 6.60 -11.65 15.51
C VAL A 354 6.41 -11.33 14.04
N VAL A 355 5.16 -11.14 13.64
CA VAL A 355 4.77 -10.63 12.32
C VAL A 355 4.15 -9.26 12.53
N LEU A 356 4.51 -8.30 11.69
CA LEU A 356 3.95 -6.95 11.78
C LEU A 356 3.70 -6.38 10.38
N ASP A 357 2.52 -5.76 10.21
CA ASP A 357 2.09 -5.02 9.03
C ASP A 357 1.61 -3.62 9.48
N PRO A 358 2.56 -2.74 9.85
CA PRO A 358 2.23 -1.46 10.44
C PRO A 358 1.68 -0.47 9.41
N PRO A 359 1.03 0.63 9.87
CA PRO A 359 0.61 1.71 8.98
C PRO A 359 1.81 2.37 8.27
N TYR A 360 1.54 3.21 7.28
CA TYR A 360 2.53 3.89 6.43
C TYR A 360 3.69 4.56 7.20
N ALA A 361 3.45 5.04 8.42
CA ALA A 361 4.47 5.65 9.27
C ALA A 361 5.45 4.66 9.93
N GLY A 362 5.27 3.36 9.74
CA GLY A 362 6.06 2.29 10.36
C GLY A 362 5.51 1.84 11.71
N ALA A 363 6.25 0.95 12.40
CA ALA A 363 5.86 0.35 13.68
C ALA A 363 5.95 1.32 14.88
N GLY A 364 6.60 2.47 14.70
CA GLY A 364 6.60 3.57 15.66
C GLY A 364 7.06 3.16 17.06
N ALA A 365 6.19 3.37 18.07
CA ALA A 365 6.49 3.05 19.47
C ALA A 365 6.79 1.55 19.72
N GLN A 366 6.34 0.65 18.85
CA GLN A 366 6.54 -0.78 18.98
C GLN A 366 7.95 -1.24 18.57
N THR A 367 8.69 -0.50 17.74
CA THR A 367 10.00 -0.90 17.21
C THR A 367 11.03 -1.12 18.31
N MET A 368 11.17 -0.20 19.26
CA MET A 368 12.16 -0.30 20.33
C MET A 368 11.89 -1.45 21.31
N PRO A 369 10.64 -1.72 21.76
CA PRO A 369 10.33 -2.92 22.53
C PRO A 369 10.67 -4.22 21.80
N LEU A 370 10.42 -4.32 20.47
CA LEU A 370 10.81 -5.48 19.65
C LEU A 370 12.33 -5.66 19.63
N ALA A 371 13.08 -4.60 19.37
CA ALA A 371 14.55 -4.62 19.35
C ALA A 371 15.11 -5.11 20.70
N LYS A 372 14.55 -4.69 21.83
CA LYS A 372 14.95 -5.08 23.20
C LYS A 372 14.40 -6.43 23.67
N SER A 373 13.46 -7.03 22.95
CA SER A 373 12.85 -8.31 23.31
C SER A 373 13.84 -9.47 23.12
N ALA A 374 13.46 -10.68 23.53
CA ALA A 374 14.21 -11.92 23.23
C ALA A 374 13.70 -12.64 21.97
N VAL A 375 12.77 -12.07 21.23
CA VAL A 375 12.17 -12.67 20.01
C VAL A 375 13.26 -12.91 18.97
N PRO A 376 13.45 -14.15 18.48
CA PRO A 376 14.54 -14.46 17.56
C PRO A 376 14.22 -14.14 16.09
N ASP A 377 12.95 -14.15 15.71
CA ASP A 377 12.51 -14.02 14.32
C ASP A 377 11.40 -12.98 14.15
N LEU A 378 11.52 -12.15 13.12
CA LEU A 378 10.51 -11.17 12.73
C LEU A 378 10.18 -11.33 11.25
N VAL A 379 8.91 -11.08 10.90
CA VAL A 379 8.48 -10.85 9.52
C VAL A 379 7.84 -9.46 9.49
N TYR A 380 8.47 -8.55 8.76
CA TYR A 380 8.04 -7.16 8.65
C TYR A 380 7.45 -6.94 7.26
N VAL A 381 6.16 -6.62 7.18
CA VAL A 381 5.48 -6.15 5.97
C VAL A 381 5.52 -4.63 5.98
N SER A 382 5.93 -3.99 4.88
CA SER A 382 6.08 -2.54 4.83
C SER A 382 5.69 -1.99 3.46
N CYS A 383 4.81 -0.99 3.46
CA CYS A 383 4.47 -0.23 2.26
C CYS A 383 5.30 1.05 2.08
N ASN A 384 6.24 1.36 2.98
CA ASN A 384 7.02 2.59 2.95
C ASN A 384 8.51 2.32 3.20
N PRO A 385 9.38 2.44 2.17
CA PRO A 385 10.82 2.26 2.33
C PRO A 385 11.48 3.16 3.39
N ALA A 386 11.01 4.41 3.53
CA ALA A 386 11.57 5.32 4.53
C ALA A 386 11.23 4.91 5.98
N ALA A 387 10.01 4.39 6.21
CA ALA A 387 9.64 3.82 7.50
C ALA A 387 10.42 2.53 7.79
N LEU A 388 10.60 1.70 6.76
CA LEU A 388 11.41 0.47 6.84
C LEU A 388 12.88 0.76 7.17
N GLU A 389 13.49 1.80 6.59
CA GLU A 389 14.83 2.26 6.94
C GLU A 389 14.92 2.64 8.42
N LYS A 390 14.00 3.50 8.88
CA LYS A 390 13.97 3.99 10.26
C LYS A 390 13.84 2.85 11.28
N ASP A 391 12.87 1.97 11.09
CA ASP A 391 12.60 0.85 11.99
C ASP A 391 13.70 -0.22 11.86
N GLY A 392 14.15 -0.47 10.63
CA GLY A 392 15.23 -1.41 10.30
C GLY A 392 16.54 -1.10 11.03
N LYS A 393 16.89 0.18 11.17
CA LYS A 393 18.09 0.62 11.89
C LYS A 393 18.07 0.17 13.36
N ALA A 394 16.94 0.26 14.03
CA ALA A 394 16.81 -0.23 15.41
C ALA A 394 16.92 -1.76 15.50
N LEU A 395 16.35 -2.48 14.52
CA LEU A 395 16.41 -3.94 14.44
C LEU A 395 17.82 -4.42 14.10
N TRP A 396 18.50 -3.75 13.17
CA TRP A 396 19.91 -4.06 12.85
C TRP A 396 20.82 -3.90 14.07
N ASN A 397 20.69 -2.79 14.82
CA ASN A 397 21.42 -2.54 16.06
C ASN A 397 21.11 -3.60 17.14
N ALA A 398 19.96 -4.26 17.08
CA ALA A 398 19.59 -5.36 17.97
C ALA A 398 20.07 -6.74 17.50
N GLY A 399 20.92 -6.79 16.44
CA GLY A 399 21.54 -8.00 15.93
C GLY A 399 20.70 -8.81 14.97
N PHE A 400 19.62 -8.25 14.41
CA PHE A 400 18.88 -8.91 13.35
C PHE A 400 19.64 -8.85 12.01
N SER A 401 19.49 -9.89 11.21
CA SER A 401 19.95 -9.98 9.81
C SER A 401 18.75 -10.26 8.91
N VAL A 402 18.76 -9.72 7.70
CA VAL A 402 17.73 -10.02 6.69
C VAL A 402 18.04 -11.40 6.08
N ILE A 403 17.11 -12.33 6.21
CA ILE A 403 17.27 -13.70 5.70
C ILE A 403 16.29 -14.03 4.56
N GLY A 404 15.32 -13.17 4.29
CA GLY A 404 14.39 -13.27 3.17
C GLY A 404 13.87 -11.90 2.79
N LEU A 405 13.63 -11.68 1.50
CA LEU A 405 13.08 -10.45 0.95
C LEU A 405 12.12 -10.79 -0.18
N THR A 406 10.91 -10.25 -0.11
CA THR A 406 9.93 -10.32 -1.20
C THR A 406 9.42 -8.92 -1.49
N ILE A 407 9.48 -8.51 -2.75
CA ILE A 407 8.92 -7.26 -3.24
C ILE A 407 7.58 -7.56 -3.89
N VAL A 408 6.55 -6.82 -3.48
CA VAL A 408 5.20 -6.98 -4.00
C VAL A 408 4.72 -5.64 -4.54
N ASP A 409 4.62 -5.51 -5.85
CA ASP A 409 4.04 -4.34 -6.49
C ASP A 409 2.53 -4.52 -6.68
N GLN A 410 1.76 -4.16 -5.65
CA GLN A 410 0.30 -4.09 -5.69
C GLN A 410 -0.24 -2.70 -6.08
N PHE A 411 0.66 -1.74 -6.28
CA PHE A 411 0.33 -0.34 -6.58
C PHE A 411 0.88 0.05 -7.94
N LEU A 412 0.39 -0.62 -9.01
CA LEU A 412 0.85 -0.37 -10.38
C LEU A 412 0.88 1.12 -10.72
N TRP A 413 1.94 1.51 -11.39
CA TRP A 413 2.20 2.87 -11.87
C TRP A 413 2.23 3.96 -10.80
N SER A 414 2.13 3.61 -9.52
CA SER A 414 2.43 4.54 -8.43
C SER A 414 3.86 4.36 -7.94
N THR A 415 4.30 5.24 -7.07
CA THR A 415 5.61 5.16 -6.40
C THR A 415 5.61 4.21 -5.20
N GLU A 416 4.46 3.77 -4.76
CA GLU A 416 4.33 2.90 -3.59
C GLU A 416 4.77 1.46 -3.89
N VAL A 417 5.33 0.80 -2.91
CA VAL A 417 5.80 -0.59 -3.00
C VAL A 417 5.53 -1.31 -1.69
N GLU A 418 5.18 -2.59 -1.77
CA GLU A 418 5.07 -3.44 -0.60
C GLU A 418 6.30 -4.35 -0.52
N ALA A 419 6.82 -4.57 0.68
CA ALA A 419 7.95 -5.46 0.93
C ALA A 419 7.66 -6.37 2.12
N VAL A 420 7.96 -7.66 1.98
CA VAL A 420 7.97 -8.60 3.10
C VAL A 420 9.41 -8.93 3.42
N VAL A 421 9.88 -8.48 4.59
CA VAL A 421 11.25 -8.62 5.06
C VAL A 421 11.29 -9.64 6.19
N VAL A 422 12.00 -10.75 5.98
CA VAL A 422 12.20 -11.77 7.01
C VAL A 422 13.52 -11.52 7.70
N LEU A 423 13.46 -11.26 9.01
CA LEU A 423 14.58 -10.92 9.84
C LEU A 423 14.80 -12.00 10.91
N SER A 424 16.06 -12.32 11.17
CA SER A 424 16.41 -13.26 12.24
C SER A 424 17.67 -12.83 12.95
N ARG A 425 17.77 -13.13 14.25
CA ARG A 425 19.01 -13.12 15.05
C ARG A 425 19.35 -14.51 15.61
N ASP A 426 18.64 -15.55 15.15
CA ASP A 426 18.99 -16.94 15.40
C ASP A 426 20.15 -17.35 14.46
N VAL A 427 21.35 -17.45 15.01
CA VAL A 427 22.60 -17.77 14.26
C VAL A 427 22.45 -19.07 13.46
N LYS A 428 21.75 -20.08 14.00
CA LYS A 428 21.56 -21.36 13.29
C LYS A 428 20.66 -21.19 12.08
N ARG A 429 19.58 -20.39 12.22
CA ARG A 429 18.69 -20.09 11.11
C ARG A 429 19.39 -19.27 10.04
N ILE A 430 20.10 -18.23 10.40
CA ILE A 430 20.89 -17.39 9.47
C ILE A 430 21.86 -18.24 8.66
N ARG A 431 22.67 -19.08 9.31
CA ARG A 431 23.65 -19.96 8.63
C ARG A 431 22.97 -20.94 7.66
N ARG A 432 21.83 -21.50 8.05
CA ARG A 432 21.06 -22.43 7.19
C ARG A 432 20.55 -21.72 5.92
N GLU A 433 20.00 -20.54 6.07
CA GLU A 433 19.45 -19.79 4.93
C GLU A 433 20.58 -19.29 3.99
N ASN A 434 21.72 -18.85 4.53
CA ASN A 434 22.89 -18.49 3.73
C ASN A 434 23.46 -19.70 2.97
N SER A 435 23.51 -20.88 3.60
CA SER A 435 23.96 -22.10 2.93
C SER A 435 23.03 -22.56 1.80
N ARG A 436 21.72 -22.34 1.93
CA ARG A 436 20.73 -22.61 0.87
C ARG A 436 20.93 -21.69 -0.33
N ARG A 437 21.19 -20.39 -0.09
CA ARG A 437 21.48 -19.40 -1.14
C ARG A 437 22.71 -19.80 -1.96
N SER A 438 23.84 -20.06 -1.30
CA SER A 438 25.08 -20.46 -1.98
C SER A 438 24.91 -21.69 -2.89
N ARG A 439 24.02 -22.62 -2.53
CA ARG A 439 23.70 -23.80 -3.37
C ARG A 439 22.83 -23.47 -4.58
N SER A 440 21.87 -22.52 -4.41
CA SER A 440 21.01 -22.10 -5.52
C SER A 440 21.78 -21.29 -6.58
N ASP A 441 22.76 -20.50 -6.15
CA ASP A 441 23.61 -19.70 -7.05
C ASP A 441 24.53 -20.59 -7.88
N LEU A 442 25.11 -21.63 -7.28
CA LEU A 442 25.92 -22.62 -7.99
C LEU A 442 25.13 -23.38 -9.06
N SER A 443 23.87 -23.73 -8.78
CA SER A 443 23.02 -24.46 -9.74
C SER A 443 22.55 -23.60 -10.92
N ARG A 444 22.59 -22.27 -10.81
CA ARG A 444 22.25 -21.32 -11.90
C ARG A 444 23.45 -20.93 -12.77
N SER A 445 24.68 -21.10 -12.27
CA SER A 445 25.90 -20.86 -13.06
C SER A 445 26.23 -22.02 -14.01
N ASP A 446 25.64 -23.18 -13.81
CA ASP A 446 25.89 -24.41 -14.60
C ASP A 446 24.78 -24.68 -15.66
N SER A 447 23.82 -23.78 -15.81
CA SER A 447 22.74 -23.81 -16.81
C SER A 447 22.84 -22.64 -17.80
#